data_cab4724c933df4ebed5dbdfc532cc23d
#
_entry.id   cab4724c933df4ebed5dbdfc532cc23d
#
_cell.length_a   1.000
_cell.length_b   1.000
_cell.length_c   1.000
_cell.angle_alpha   90.00
_cell.angle_beta   90.00
_cell.angle_gamma   90.00
#
_symmetry.space_group_name_H-M   'P 1'
#
loop_
_entity.id
_entity.type
_entity.pdbx_description
1 polymer ?
#
loop_
_entity_poly.entity_id
_entity_poly.type
_entity_poly.pdbx_seq_one_letter_code
_entity_poly.pdbx_strand_id
1 'polypeptide(L)'
;MITYTFTNTGSDSLYEYLYKCIKNDILQGTIKAGEKLPSKRTFAKNLGISVITVENAYEQLIAEGYIYSIPKKGFYVTDLKKEVETEKKTVTREMVPITGGESGYFADFTSNQTQSELFPFTVWTRMIREVLGENQIQLMTNPPCGGIYPLREAIAKYLKEFRDMTVLPEQIIIGAGTEYLYGLLIQLLGREKVYAVENPGYRKIAKIYRSWKVACEYIDMDEEGVRIEELQRKQVDILHISPSHHYPTGIVMPVSRRYELLGWASKSSRHYIIEDDYDSELRLGGQPIPTMQSIDVSDRVIYMNSFTKTLASTVRISYMILPPPLLEQFYERLSFYSCSVSNFEQYTLGKFIEEGFFEKHINRLRNHYHKKRDALLTAIRNSRLGDCVCISGEEAGVHFLMEIQTEKEEEEFLAAAQARGIRLSPLSAHYHNQETERRNVYVMNYSSVETDNAQEIVRRLEKCI
;
A
#
# COMPACT_ATOMS: atom_id res chain seq x y z
N MET A 1 50.87 4.62 32.74
CA MET A 1 51.07 5.70 31.73
C MET A 1 50.31 5.28 30.49
N ILE A 2 49.36 6.07 30.02
CA ILE A 2 48.56 5.76 28.86
C ILE A 2 49.44 5.95 27.62
N THR A 3 49.63 4.89 26.81
CA THR A 3 50.44 4.91 25.58
C THR A 3 49.73 4.19 24.46
N TYR A 4 49.72 4.78 23.27
CA TYR A 4 49.14 4.21 22.05
C TYR A 4 50.17 4.20 20.93
N THR A 5 50.12 3.18 20.08
CA THR A 5 50.97 3.06 18.90
C THR A 5 50.14 3.34 17.64
N PHE A 6 50.68 4.18 16.75
CA PHE A 6 49.97 4.64 15.54
C PHE A 6 50.48 3.95 14.26
N THR A 7 51.00 2.70 14.40
CA THR A 7 51.54 1.94 13.26
C THR A 7 50.49 1.35 12.32
N ASN A 8 49.25 1.27 12.76
CA ASN A 8 48.19 0.68 11.95
C ASN A 8 46.84 1.41 12.22
N THR A 9 46.71 2.63 11.69
CA THR A 9 45.50 3.47 11.90
C THR A 9 44.39 3.16 10.90
N GLY A 10 44.60 2.26 9.94
CA GLY A 10 43.63 1.97 8.87
C GLY A 10 43.32 3.20 8.02
N SER A 11 42.06 3.49 7.80
CA SER A 11 41.56 4.68 7.11
C SER A 11 41.34 5.89 8.05
N ASP A 12 41.51 5.70 9.36
CA ASP A 12 41.21 6.74 10.35
C ASP A 12 42.33 7.83 10.37
N SER A 13 41.93 9.08 10.57
CA SER A 13 42.85 10.13 10.90
C SER A 13 43.45 9.92 12.30
N LEU A 14 44.63 10.52 12.58
CA LEU A 14 45.32 10.32 13.87
C LEU A 14 44.46 10.72 15.08
N TYR A 15 43.61 11.75 14.95
CA TYR A 15 42.73 12.16 16.05
C TYR A 15 41.56 11.18 16.24
N GLU A 16 40.99 10.66 15.17
CA GLU A 16 39.92 9.66 15.23
C GLU A 16 40.41 8.36 15.85
N TYR A 17 41.60 7.93 15.47
CA TYR A 17 42.19 6.73 16.04
C TYR A 17 42.45 6.91 17.54
N LEU A 18 43.07 8.05 17.96
CA LEU A 18 43.30 8.36 19.36
C LEU A 18 42.01 8.44 20.17
N TYR A 19 40.96 9.09 19.60
CA TYR A 19 39.65 9.17 20.19
C TYR A 19 39.04 7.76 20.42
N LYS A 20 39.08 6.88 19.39
CA LYS A 20 38.60 5.51 19.50
C LYS A 20 39.34 4.68 20.55
N CYS A 21 40.64 4.83 20.64
CA CYS A 21 41.45 4.16 21.65
C CYS A 21 41.05 4.59 23.07
N ILE A 22 41.02 5.88 23.35
CA ILE A 22 40.63 6.40 24.67
C ILE A 22 39.22 6.01 25.03
N LYS A 23 38.29 6.16 24.11
CA LYS A 23 36.86 5.75 24.28
C LYS A 23 36.75 4.28 24.65
N ASN A 24 37.47 3.42 23.94
CA ASN A 24 37.45 1.98 24.20
C ASN A 24 38.03 1.65 25.59
N ASP A 25 39.16 2.29 25.99
CA ASP A 25 39.74 2.09 27.31
C ASP A 25 38.83 2.56 28.45
N ILE A 26 38.08 3.64 28.25
CA ILE A 26 37.05 4.11 29.19
C ILE A 26 35.91 3.10 29.28
N LEU A 27 35.42 2.61 28.15
CA LEU A 27 34.28 1.65 28.09
C LEU A 27 34.67 0.28 28.69
N GLN A 28 35.91 -0.15 28.52
CA GLN A 28 36.46 -1.38 29.09
C GLN A 28 36.87 -1.23 30.56
N GLY A 29 36.88 -0.01 31.09
CA GLY A 29 37.28 0.29 32.47
C GLY A 29 38.82 0.27 32.70
N THR A 30 39.62 0.20 31.65
CA THR A 30 41.06 0.35 31.70
C THR A 30 41.46 1.73 32.24
N ILE A 31 40.75 2.78 31.83
CA ILE A 31 40.77 4.09 32.43
C ILE A 31 39.54 4.25 33.32
N LYS A 32 39.72 4.46 34.59
CA LYS A 32 38.66 4.46 35.58
C LYS A 32 37.85 5.74 35.59
N ALA A 33 36.58 5.65 35.98
CA ALA A 33 35.75 6.82 36.25
C ALA A 33 36.42 7.75 37.27
N GLY A 34 36.41 9.07 37.00
CA GLY A 34 37.07 10.09 37.79
C GLY A 34 38.59 10.15 37.62
N GLU A 35 39.21 9.27 36.83
CA GLU A 35 40.64 9.29 36.55
C GLU A 35 41.01 10.54 35.73
N LYS A 36 42.13 11.13 36.09
CA LYS A 36 42.65 12.32 35.43
C LYS A 36 43.44 11.95 34.19
N LEU A 37 43.05 12.45 33.04
CA LEU A 37 43.81 12.31 31.81
C LEU A 37 45.00 13.28 31.75
N PRO A 38 46.08 12.94 31.00
CA PRO A 38 47.19 13.84 30.79
C PRO A 38 46.76 15.17 30.15
N SER A 39 47.51 16.25 30.40
CA SER A 39 47.23 17.50 29.69
C SER A 39 47.46 17.32 28.19
N LYS A 40 46.76 18.08 27.34
CA LYS A 40 46.90 18.02 25.87
C LYS A 40 48.36 18.07 25.43
N ARG A 41 49.17 18.97 26.03
CA ARG A 41 50.60 19.12 25.71
C ARG A 41 51.46 17.93 26.20
N THR A 42 51.18 17.44 27.39
CA THR A 42 51.91 16.29 27.95
C THR A 42 51.59 15.03 27.17
N PHE A 43 50.34 14.84 26.81
CA PHE A 43 49.92 13.65 26.07
C PHE A 43 50.45 13.65 24.64
N ALA A 44 50.40 14.80 23.96
CA ALA A 44 50.97 14.97 22.63
C ALA A 44 52.48 14.64 22.62
N LYS A 45 53.20 15.15 23.61
CA LYS A 45 54.65 14.87 23.78
C LYS A 45 54.93 13.38 24.01
N ASN A 46 54.12 12.72 24.87
CA ASN A 46 54.28 11.31 25.19
C ASN A 46 54.00 10.40 24.00
N LEU A 47 53.06 10.77 23.15
CA LEU A 47 52.61 9.98 21.99
C LEU A 47 53.36 10.36 20.70
N GLY A 48 54.16 11.42 20.70
CA GLY A 48 54.89 11.88 19.50
C GLY A 48 53.98 12.46 18.40
N ILE A 49 52.83 13.03 18.77
CA ILE A 49 51.84 13.60 17.85
C ILE A 49 51.61 15.09 18.11
N SER A 50 50.85 15.75 17.23
CA SER A 50 50.54 17.17 17.38
C SER A 50 49.57 17.43 18.56
N VAL A 51 49.71 18.60 19.19
CA VAL A 51 48.81 19.04 20.26
C VAL A 51 47.37 19.17 19.73
N ILE A 52 47.20 19.60 18.47
CA ILE A 52 45.89 19.75 17.80
C ILE A 52 45.22 18.39 17.64
N THR A 53 45.98 17.33 17.34
CA THR A 53 45.43 15.96 17.25
C THR A 53 44.82 15.50 18.57
N VAL A 54 45.50 15.74 19.69
CA VAL A 54 45.00 15.41 21.04
C VAL A 54 43.84 16.32 21.41
N GLU A 55 43.88 17.58 21.03
CA GLU A 55 42.80 18.54 21.27
C GLU A 55 41.49 18.09 20.59
N ASN A 56 41.55 17.78 19.30
CA ASN A 56 40.37 17.29 18.55
C ASN A 56 39.80 16.00 19.16
N ALA A 57 40.69 15.05 19.55
CA ALA A 57 40.24 13.83 20.22
C ALA A 57 39.57 14.10 21.58
N TYR A 58 40.12 15.02 22.37
CA TYR A 58 39.53 15.39 23.65
C TYR A 58 38.20 16.17 23.48
N GLU A 59 38.13 17.05 22.51
CA GLU A 59 36.89 17.78 22.19
C GLU A 59 35.74 16.82 21.78
N GLN A 60 36.06 15.80 20.98
CA GLN A 60 35.11 14.76 20.61
C GLN A 60 34.67 13.97 21.84
N LEU A 61 35.62 13.55 22.71
CA LEU A 61 35.29 12.83 23.94
C LEU A 61 34.45 13.66 24.92
N ILE A 62 34.68 15.00 24.97
CA ILE A 62 33.88 15.93 25.79
C ILE A 62 32.47 16.05 25.17
N ALA A 63 32.37 16.24 23.86
CA ALA A 63 31.11 16.38 23.16
C ALA A 63 30.21 15.14 23.34
N GLU A 64 30.80 13.94 23.38
CA GLU A 64 30.13 12.68 23.64
C GLU A 64 29.92 12.36 25.13
N GLY A 65 30.48 13.18 26.04
CA GLY A 65 30.33 13.01 27.47
C GLY A 65 31.22 11.94 28.12
N TYR A 66 32.19 11.37 27.41
CA TYR A 66 33.12 10.38 27.99
C TYR A 66 34.12 11.01 28.97
N ILE A 67 34.44 12.25 28.75
CA ILE A 67 35.30 13.02 29.64
C ILE A 67 34.73 14.43 29.89
N TYR A 68 35.12 15.06 30.97
CA TYR A 68 34.78 16.45 31.27
C TYR A 68 35.99 17.24 31.67
N SER A 69 35.94 18.55 31.47
CA SER A 69 37.06 19.45 31.83
C SER A 69 36.72 20.21 33.11
N ILE A 70 37.69 20.34 33.99
CA ILE A 70 37.62 21.23 35.14
C ILE A 70 38.60 22.38 34.92
N PRO A 71 38.16 23.66 34.94
CA PRO A 71 39.04 24.80 34.74
C PRO A 71 40.23 24.78 35.68
N LYS A 72 41.43 24.95 35.12
CA LYS A 72 42.73 24.91 35.81
C LYS A 72 43.13 23.57 36.45
N LYS A 73 42.27 22.53 36.40
CA LYS A 73 42.57 21.21 36.98
C LYS A 73 42.83 20.15 35.94
N GLY A 74 42.22 20.25 34.75
CA GLY A 74 42.44 19.32 33.64
C GLY A 74 41.21 18.52 33.20
N PHE A 75 41.43 17.39 32.54
CA PHE A 75 40.40 16.51 31.97
C PHE A 75 40.23 15.26 32.82
N TYR A 76 38.97 14.81 33.02
CA TYR A 76 38.61 13.71 33.88
C TYR A 76 37.63 12.81 33.17
N VAL A 77 37.69 11.50 33.40
CA VAL A 77 36.76 10.52 32.86
C VAL A 77 35.41 10.62 33.59
N THR A 78 34.35 10.64 32.83
CA THR A 78 32.97 10.68 33.37
C THR A 78 32.61 9.32 34.01
N ASP A 79 31.92 9.36 35.13
CA ASP A 79 31.31 8.16 35.71
C ASP A 79 30.15 7.71 34.85
N LEU A 80 30.42 6.78 33.95
CA LEU A 80 29.41 6.16 33.13
C LEU A 80 28.71 5.12 33.99
N LYS A 81 27.64 5.49 34.69
CA LYS A 81 26.82 4.53 35.40
C LYS A 81 26.33 3.45 34.42
N LYS A 82 26.91 2.27 34.53
CA LYS A 82 26.42 1.07 33.84
C LYS A 82 25.12 0.63 34.54
N GLU A 83 24.02 1.35 34.31
CA GLU A 83 22.69 0.89 34.72
C GLU A 83 22.10 -0.16 33.79
N VAL A 84 22.82 -0.57 32.76
CA VAL A 84 22.42 -1.68 31.90
C VAL A 84 23.51 -2.73 32.00
N GLU A 85 23.38 -3.70 32.91
CA GLU A 85 23.93 -5.02 32.69
C GLU A 85 23.29 -5.60 31.43
N THR A 86 23.80 -5.22 30.28
CA THR A 86 23.55 -5.98 29.07
C THR A 86 24.33 -7.28 29.22
N GLU A 87 23.72 -8.31 29.87
CA GLU A 87 24.00 -9.65 29.41
C GLU A 87 23.99 -9.57 27.88
N LYS A 88 25.12 -9.87 27.26
CA LYS A 88 25.16 -10.18 25.84
C LYS A 88 24.28 -11.41 25.64
N LYS A 89 22.97 -11.20 25.61
CA LYS A 89 22.09 -12.18 24.98
C LYS A 89 22.58 -12.22 23.55
N THR A 90 23.32 -13.27 23.24
CA THR A 90 23.41 -13.78 21.89
C THR A 90 21.98 -14.10 21.50
N VAL A 91 21.24 -13.07 21.05
CA VAL A 91 19.97 -13.28 20.41
C VAL A 91 20.34 -13.92 19.07
N THR A 92 20.43 -15.25 19.07
CA THR A 92 20.13 -16.03 17.89
C THR A 92 18.67 -15.68 17.55
N ARG A 93 18.48 -14.54 16.91
CA ARG A 93 17.23 -14.28 16.19
C ARG A 93 17.17 -15.37 15.13
N GLU A 94 16.38 -16.38 15.37
CA GLU A 94 15.81 -17.11 14.26
C GLU A 94 15.19 -16.03 13.37
N MET A 95 15.87 -15.77 12.26
CA MET A 95 15.30 -14.89 11.24
C MET A 95 14.02 -15.59 10.79
N VAL A 96 12.86 -15.04 11.17
CA VAL A 96 11.60 -15.41 10.56
C VAL A 96 11.84 -15.27 9.05
N PRO A 97 11.75 -16.36 8.28
CA PRO A 97 12.01 -16.27 6.85
C PRO A 97 11.04 -15.23 6.29
N ILE A 98 11.57 -14.14 5.75
CA ILE A 98 10.80 -13.21 4.95
C ILE A 98 10.51 -14.00 3.68
N THR A 99 9.35 -14.67 3.65
CA THR A 99 8.86 -15.42 2.51
C THR A 99 8.38 -14.43 1.45
N GLY A 100 9.32 -13.86 0.73
CA GLY A 100 9.16 -13.21 -0.55
C GLY A 100 9.80 -14.10 -1.61
N GLY A 101 9.29 -15.32 -1.74
CA GLY A 101 9.73 -16.22 -2.80
C GLY A 101 9.02 -15.86 -4.09
N GLU A 102 9.77 -15.72 -5.18
CA GLU A 102 9.24 -15.80 -6.53
C GLU A 102 8.39 -17.08 -6.62
N SER A 103 7.13 -16.95 -6.96
CA SER A 103 6.26 -18.11 -7.14
C SER A 103 6.73 -18.84 -8.40
N GLY A 104 7.33 -20.00 -8.24
CA GLY A 104 7.71 -20.89 -9.37
C GLY A 104 6.50 -21.53 -10.06
N TYR A 105 5.33 -20.89 -10.03
CA TYR A 105 4.13 -21.37 -10.68
C TYR A 105 4.15 -21.03 -12.18
N PHE A 106 3.66 -21.95 -12.98
CA PHE A 106 3.46 -21.75 -14.42
C PHE A 106 2.38 -20.69 -14.68
N ALA A 107 1.30 -20.70 -13.87
CA ALA A 107 0.25 -19.67 -13.87
C ALA A 107 -0.21 -19.38 -12.44
N ASP A 108 -0.20 -18.12 -12.05
CA ASP A 108 -0.66 -17.65 -10.75
C ASP A 108 -1.88 -16.74 -10.91
N PHE A 109 -3.08 -17.29 -10.65
CA PHE A 109 -4.34 -16.55 -10.69
C PHE A 109 -4.64 -15.78 -9.38
N THR A 110 -3.75 -15.83 -8.40
CA THR A 110 -3.85 -15.05 -7.16
C THR A 110 -3.05 -13.76 -7.22
N SER A 111 -2.12 -13.66 -8.19
CA SER A 111 -1.27 -12.49 -8.39
C SER A 111 -2.09 -11.33 -8.94
N ASN A 112 -1.89 -10.16 -8.32
CA ASN A 112 -2.57 -8.94 -8.67
C ASN A 112 -1.59 -7.89 -9.20
N GLN A 113 -0.52 -8.33 -9.88
CA GLN A 113 0.55 -7.49 -10.39
C GLN A 113 0.24 -7.01 -11.81
N THR A 114 0.53 -5.75 -12.08
CA THR A 114 0.56 -5.21 -13.42
C THR A 114 1.87 -5.61 -14.09
N GLN A 115 1.81 -6.09 -15.34
CA GLN A 115 3.01 -6.45 -16.10
C GLN A 115 3.85 -5.20 -16.41
N SER A 116 5.18 -5.31 -16.27
CA SER A 116 6.12 -4.20 -16.49
C SER A 116 6.06 -3.62 -17.91
N GLU A 117 5.80 -4.49 -18.90
CA GLU A 117 5.72 -4.14 -20.32
C GLU A 117 4.56 -3.20 -20.65
N LEU A 118 3.54 -3.19 -19.78
CA LEU A 118 2.36 -2.32 -19.96
C LEU A 118 2.62 -0.91 -19.47
N PHE A 119 3.57 -0.71 -18.54
CA PHE A 119 3.86 0.62 -18.03
C PHE A 119 4.46 1.52 -19.10
N PRO A 120 3.98 2.76 -19.27
CA PRO A 120 4.41 3.65 -20.37
C PRO A 120 5.75 4.36 -20.08
N PHE A 121 6.84 3.60 -19.86
CA PHE A 121 8.14 4.11 -19.43
C PHE A 121 8.66 5.29 -20.24
N THR A 122 8.56 5.22 -21.58
CA THR A 122 9.07 6.29 -22.45
C THR A 122 8.34 7.61 -22.21
N VAL A 123 7.02 7.57 -22.12
CA VAL A 123 6.20 8.77 -21.87
C VAL A 123 6.41 9.27 -20.45
N TRP A 124 6.40 8.36 -19.48
CA TRP A 124 6.60 8.68 -18.07
C TRP A 124 7.96 9.36 -17.83
N THR A 125 9.04 8.82 -18.42
CA THR A 125 10.39 9.40 -18.33
C THR A 125 10.45 10.80 -18.95
N ARG A 126 9.74 11.03 -20.07
CA ARG A 126 9.63 12.37 -20.66
C ARG A 126 8.96 13.34 -19.69
N MET A 127 7.80 12.97 -19.12
CA MET A 127 7.05 13.80 -18.16
C MET A 127 7.91 14.16 -16.94
N ILE A 128 8.62 13.19 -16.36
CA ILE A 128 9.55 13.45 -15.25
C ILE A 128 10.60 14.48 -15.62
N ARG A 129 11.24 14.37 -16.79
CA ARG A 129 12.27 15.33 -17.23
C ARG A 129 11.72 16.75 -17.37
N GLU A 130 10.52 16.88 -17.95
CA GLU A 130 9.85 18.18 -18.10
C GLU A 130 9.51 18.76 -16.73
N VAL A 131 8.92 17.98 -15.82
CA VAL A 131 8.62 18.38 -14.44
C VAL A 131 9.86 18.83 -13.68
N LEU A 132 10.99 18.12 -13.81
CA LEU A 132 12.26 18.52 -13.20
C LEU A 132 12.80 19.85 -13.74
N GLY A 133 12.55 20.16 -15.01
CA GLY A 133 12.97 21.41 -15.62
C GLY A 133 12.10 22.61 -15.24
N GLU A 134 10.79 22.40 -15.10
CA GLU A 134 9.79 23.46 -14.99
C GLU A 134 9.42 23.81 -13.54
N ASN A 135 9.53 22.88 -12.60
CA ASN A 135 8.92 22.97 -11.26
C ASN A 135 9.91 22.88 -10.09
N GLN A 136 11.16 23.28 -10.26
CA GLN A 136 12.24 23.07 -9.27
C GLN A 136 11.89 23.57 -7.85
N ILE A 137 11.30 24.74 -7.72
CA ILE A 137 10.93 25.32 -6.42
C ILE A 137 9.77 24.53 -5.81
N GLN A 138 8.74 24.25 -6.60
CA GLN A 138 7.53 23.53 -6.16
C GLN A 138 7.86 22.09 -5.74
N LEU A 139 8.81 21.45 -6.42
CA LEU A 139 9.26 20.10 -6.07
C LEU A 139 9.93 20.03 -4.70
N MET A 140 10.57 21.11 -4.24
CA MET A 140 11.24 21.22 -2.94
C MET A 140 10.33 21.78 -1.84
N THR A 141 9.10 22.17 -2.16
CA THR A 141 8.13 22.68 -1.18
C THR A 141 7.32 21.52 -0.59
N ASN A 142 7.06 21.55 0.71
CA ASN A 142 6.20 20.54 1.32
C ASN A 142 4.80 20.55 0.70
N PRO A 143 4.26 19.39 0.26
CA PRO A 143 2.93 19.33 -0.31
C PRO A 143 1.85 19.62 0.74
N PRO A 144 0.76 20.31 0.36
CA PRO A 144 -0.43 20.45 1.21
C PRO A 144 -0.99 19.08 1.63
N CYS A 145 -1.70 19.00 2.75
CA CYS A 145 -2.27 17.75 3.27
C CYS A 145 -3.17 17.01 2.26
N GLY A 146 -3.91 17.74 1.41
CA GLY A 146 -4.73 17.16 0.34
C GLY A 146 -3.97 16.82 -0.95
N GLY A 147 -2.67 17.11 -1.04
CA GLY A 147 -1.87 16.99 -2.26
C GLY A 147 -1.85 18.27 -3.10
N ILE A 148 -1.02 18.29 -4.15
CA ILE A 148 -0.85 19.49 -4.98
C ILE A 148 -2.11 19.79 -5.82
N TYR A 149 -2.40 21.07 -6.00
CA TYR A 149 -3.57 21.51 -6.74
C TYR A 149 -3.59 21.02 -8.21
N PRO A 150 -2.48 21.08 -8.98
CA PRO A 150 -2.49 20.62 -10.38
C PRO A 150 -2.91 19.15 -10.55
N LEU A 151 -2.49 18.25 -9.66
CA LEU A 151 -2.93 16.85 -9.74
C LEU A 151 -4.41 16.71 -9.42
N ARG A 152 -4.89 17.38 -8.37
CA ARG A 152 -6.31 17.36 -7.98
C ARG A 152 -7.21 17.93 -9.08
N GLU A 153 -6.78 19.02 -9.74
CA GLU A 153 -7.49 19.60 -10.88
C GLU A 153 -7.53 18.64 -12.08
N ALA A 154 -6.41 18.01 -12.41
CA ALA A 154 -6.35 17.02 -13.49
C ALA A 154 -7.27 15.82 -13.21
N ILE A 155 -7.31 15.33 -11.96
CA ILE A 155 -8.23 14.27 -11.56
C ILE A 155 -9.69 14.73 -11.66
N ALA A 156 -10.03 15.94 -11.20
CA ALA A 156 -11.39 16.46 -11.27
C ALA A 156 -11.90 16.56 -12.73
N LYS A 157 -11.06 17.05 -13.64
CA LYS A 157 -11.36 17.09 -15.08
C LYS A 157 -11.57 15.69 -15.65
N TYR A 158 -10.66 14.77 -15.35
CA TYR A 158 -10.77 13.37 -15.77
C TYR A 158 -12.06 12.71 -15.29
N LEU A 159 -12.42 12.87 -14.03
CA LEU A 159 -13.66 12.30 -13.45
C LEU A 159 -14.91 12.87 -14.12
N LYS A 160 -14.91 14.15 -14.45
CA LYS A 160 -16.03 14.77 -15.17
C LYS A 160 -16.20 14.21 -16.57
N GLU A 161 -15.10 14.05 -17.31
CA GLU A 161 -15.12 13.57 -18.71
C GLU A 161 -15.45 12.07 -18.81
N PHE A 162 -14.92 11.25 -17.90
CA PHE A 162 -15.00 9.79 -18.03
C PHE A 162 -15.97 9.11 -17.06
N ARG A 163 -16.40 9.79 -15.97
CA ARG A 163 -17.29 9.22 -14.95
C ARG A 163 -18.54 10.05 -14.70
N ASP A 164 -18.71 11.15 -15.41
CA ASP A 164 -19.78 12.14 -15.21
C ASP A 164 -19.88 12.63 -13.74
N MET A 165 -18.72 12.68 -13.07
CA MET A 165 -18.63 13.15 -11.70
C MET A 165 -18.18 14.61 -11.67
N THR A 166 -19.02 15.49 -11.12
CA THR A 166 -18.67 16.91 -10.95
C THR A 166 -18.19 17.13 -9.52
N VAL A 167 -16.87 17.24 -9.35
CA VAL A 167 -16.23 17.45 -8.05
C VAL A 167 -15.26 18.63 -8.12
N LEU A 168 -15.09 19.33 -6.99
CA LEU A 168 -14.09 20.40 -6.88
C LEU A 168 -12.72 19.80 -6.55
N PRO A 169 -11.62 20.37 -7.05
CA PRO A 169 -10.27 19.92 -6.68
C PRO A 169 -10.02 19.91 -5.16
N GLU A 170 -10.67 20.79 -4.41
CA GLU A 170 -10.59 20.88 -2.96
C GLU A 170 -11.14 19.64 -2.25
N GLN A 171 -12.12 18.95 -2.84
CA GLN A 171 -12.72 17.72 -2.29
C GLN A 171 -11.81 16.50 -2.45
N ILE A 172 -10.79 16.59 -3.31
CA ILE A 172 -9.88 15.49 -3.63
C ILE A 172 -8.70 15.49 -2.67
N ILE A 173 -8.51 14.37 -1.97
CA ILE A 173 -7.40 14.15 -1.05
C ILE A 173 -6.52 13.03 -1.61
N ILE A 174 -5.26 13.33 -1.89
CA ILE A 174 -4.26 12.40 -2.41
C ILE A 174 -3.57 11.66 -1.28
N GLY A 175 -3.31 10.36 -1.46
CA GLY A 175 -2.58 9.55 -0.48
C GLY A 175 -1.75 8.43 -1.10
N ALA A 176 -0.74 7.97 -0.36
CA ALA A 176 0.18 6.91 -0.77
C ALA A 176 -0.47 5.52 -0.66
N GLY A 177 -1.48 5.27 -1.48
CA GLY A 177 -2.28 4.06 -1.52
C GLY A 177 -3.51 4.13 -0.62
N THR A 178 -4.49 3.26 -0.92
CA THR A 178 -5.78 3.23 -0.22
C THR A 178 -5.65 2.91 1.27
N GLU A 179 -4.65 2.12 1.66
CA GLU A 179 -4.39 1.78 3.07
C GLU A 179 -4.11 3.01 3.93
N TYR A 180 -3.36 3.99 3.39
CA TYR A 180 -3.11 5.26 4.06
C TYR A 180 -4.41 6.08 4.18
N LEU A 181 -5.19 6.14 3.11
CA LEU A 181 -6.47 6.85 3.09
C LEU A 181 -7.48 6.24 4.05
N TYR A 182 -7.53 4.90 4.20
CA TYR A 182 -8.37 4.26 5.24
C TYR A 182 -7.99 4.72 6.64
N GLY A 183 -6.69 4.87 6.92
CA GLY A 183 -6.21 5.42 8.20
C GLY A 183 -6.66 6.85 8.44
N LEU A 184 -6.65 7.70 7.42
CA LEU A 184 -7.17 9.08 7.50
C LEU A 184 -8.70 9.09 7.71
N LEU A 185 -9.43 8.23 6.98
CA LEU A 185 -10.89 8.12 7.14
C LEU A 185 -11.30 7.66 8.55
N ILE A 186 -10.58 6.71 9.13
CA ILE A 186 -10.84 6.28 10.52
C ILE A 186 -10.64 7.43 11.51
N GLN A 187 -9.61 8.25 11.30
CA GLN A 187 -9.37 9.43 12.15
C GLN A 187 -10.43 10.51 11.96
N LEU A 188 -10.91 10.69 10.74
CA LEU A 188 -11.93 11.67 10.40
C LEU A 188 -13.33 11.27 10.88
N LEU A 189 -13.73 10.03 10.60
CA LEU A 189 -15.07 9.51 10.88
C LEU A 189 -15.27 9.09 12.34
N GLY A 190 -14.20 8.64 13.01
CA GLY A 190 -14.20 8.20 14.40
C GLY A 190 -14.02 6.71 14.57
N ARG A 191 -13.27 6.33 15.61
CA ARG A 191 -12.98 4.93 15.97
C ARG A 191 -14.10 4.26 16.74
N GLU A 192 -15.01 5.03 17.29
CA GLU A 192 -16.16 4.57 18.06
C GLU A 192 -17.33 4.12 17.17
N LYS A 193 -17.20 4.29 15.87
CA LYS A 193 -18.22 3.89 14.91
C LYS A 193 -18.07 2.42 14.53
N VAL A 194 -19.19 1.83 14.13
CA VAL A 194 -19.24 0.48 13.58
C VAL A 194 -19.06 0.54 12.08
N TYR A 195 -17.90 0.04 11.61
CA TYR A 195 -17.61 -0.11 10.19
C TYR A 195 -18.13 -1.46 9.70
N ALA A 196 -18.44 -1.55 8.42
CA ALA A 196 -18.86 -2.78 7.81
C ALA A 196 -18.23 -2.98 6.43
N VAL A 197 -17.98 -4.24 6.08
CA VAL A 197 -17.43 -4.66 4.79
C VAL A 197 -18.28 -5.79 4.20
N GLU A 198 -18.16 -5.99 2.92
CA GLU A 198 -18.84 -7.04 2.14
C GLU A 198 -18.37 -8.45 2.54
N ASN A 199 -19.30 -9.44 2.51
CA ASN A 199 -19.04 -10.85 2.77
C ASN A 199 -19.75 -11.74 1.71
N PRO A 200 -19.01 -12.43 0.79
CA PRO A 200 -17.55 -12.45 0.71
C PRO A 200 -16.98 -11.10 0.32
N GLY A 201 -15.68 -10.86 0.57
CA GLY A 201 -15.05 -9.58 0.26
C GLY A 201 -13.52 -9.59 0.31
N TYR A 202 -12.93 -8.43 0.06
CA TYR A 202 -11.49 -8.27 0.14
C TYR A 202 -11.02 -8.23 1.60
N ARG A 203 -10.59 -9.37 2.12
CA ARG A 203 -10.26 -9.60 3.55
C ARG A 203 -9.26 -8.60 4.13
N LYS A 204 -8.44 -7.95 3.28
CA LYS A 204 -7.43 -6.98 3.74
C LYS A 204 -8.07 -5.74 4.35
N ILE A 205 -9.21 -5.27 3.83
CA ILE A 205 -9.92 -4.09 4.35
C ILE A 205 -10.31 -4.32 5.81
N ALA A 206 -10.97 -5.43 6.12
CA ALA A 206 -11.34 -5.76 7.50
C ALA A 206 -10.12 -5.93 8.43
N LYS A 207 -9.00 -6.51 7.92
CA LYS A 207 -7.75 -6.59 8.69
C LYS A 207 -7.19 -5.21 9.02
N ILE A 208 -7.27 -4.26 8.08
CA ILE A 208 -6.85 -2.87 8.30
C ILE A 208 -7.72 -2.22 9.38
N TYR A 209 -9.05 -2.28 9.28
CA TYR A 209 -9.96 -1.74 10.30
C TYR A 209 -9.67 -2.32 11.69
N ARG A 210 -9.51 -3.63 11.79
CA ARG A 210 -9.16 -4.29 13.07
C ARG A 210 -7.80 -3.88 13.61
N SER A 211 -6.80 -3.64 12.75
CA SER A 211 -5.48 -3.16 13.18
C SER A 211 -5.55 -1.77 13.81
N TRP A 212 -6.52 -0.95 13.40
CA TRP A 212 -6.85 0.34 14.00
C TRP A 212 -7.76 0.23 15.22
N LYS A 213 -8.11 -0.99 15.67
CA LYS A 213 -9.02 -1.27 16.80
C LYS A 213 -10.42 -0.68 16.59
N VAL A 214 -10.89 -0.70 15.36
CA VAL A 214 -12.25 -0.29 14.98
C VAL A 214 -13.15 -1.52 14.94
N ALA A 215 -14.40 -1.40 15.40
CA ALA A 215 -15.41 -2.43 15.22
C ALA A 215 -15.70 -2.61 13.74
N CYS A 216 -15.57 -3.84 13.24
CA CYS A 216 -15.74 -4.15 11.82
C CYS A 216 -16.64 -5.38 11.66
N GLU A 217 -17.83 -5.15 11.12
CA GLU A 217 -18.83 -6.16 10.81
C GLU A 217 -18.71 -6.64 9.36
N TYR A 218 -19.19 -7.84 9.11
CA TYR A 218 -19.30 -8.40 7.77
C TYR A 218 -20.76 -8.45 7.36
N ILE A 219 -21.09 -7.89 6.19
CA ILE A 219 -22.45 -7.85 5.67
C ILE A 219 -22.59 -8.84 4.54
N ASP A 220 -23.48 -9.83 4.70
CA ASP A 220 -23.72 -10.82 3.68
C ASP A 220 -24.35 -10.20 2.43
N MET A 221 -24.02 -10.79 1.30
CA MET A 221 -24.44 -10.32 -0.01
C MET A 221 -25.47 -11.29 -0.61
N ASP A 222 -26.34 -10.74 -1.45
CA ASP A 222 -27.14 -11.45 -2.42
C ASP A 222 -26.62 -11.19 -3.86
N GLU A 223 -27.42 -11.50 -4.87
CA GLU A 223 -27.06 -11.31 -6.27
C GLU A 223 -26.94 -9.83 -6.68
N GLU A 224 -27.48 -8.91 -5.88
CA GLU A 224 -27.48 -7.47 -6.12
C GLU A 224 -26.47 -6.70 -5.25
N GLY A 225 -25.80 -7.36 -4.31
CA GLY A 225 -24.84 -6.74 -3.39
C GLY A 225 -25.20 -6.91 -1.92
N VAL A 226 -24.76 -6.00 -1.06
CA VAL A 226 -24.99 -6.08 0.40
C VAL A 226 -26.47 -6.04 0.76
N ARG A 227 -26.87 -6.85 1.75
CA ARG A 227 -28.24 -6.91 2.26
C ARG A 227 -28.49 -5.76 3.24
N ILE A 228 -29.48 -4.93 2.95
CA ILE A 228 -29.75 -3.70 3.71
C ILE A 228 -30.27 -3.98 5.13
N GLU A 229 -31.03 -5.05 5.30
CA GLU A 229 -31.59 -5.45 6.60
C GLU A 229 -30.47 -5.73 7.61
N GLU A 230 -29.33 -6.25 7.15
CA GLU A 230 -28.19 -6.51 8.02
C GLU A 230 -27.54 -5.25 8.54
N LEU A 231 -27.51 -4.17 7.77
CA LEU A 231 -26.97 -2.88 8.19
C LEU A 231 -27.67 -2.35 9.43
N GLN A 232 -29.01 -2.47 9.45
CA GLN A 232 -29.82 -2.07 10.59
C GLN A 232 -29.63 -3.03 11.77
N ARG A 233 -29.67 -4.34 11.53
CA ARG A 233 -29.49 -5.36 12.56
C ARG A 233 -28.15 -5.24 13.28
N LYS A 234 -27.07 -4.94 12.55
CA LYS A 234 -25.71 -4.82 13.07
C LYS A 234 -25.34 -3.39 13.48
N GLN A 235 -26.28 -2.45 13.42
CA GLN A 235 -26.10 -1.04 13.79
C GLN A 235 -24.89 -0.40 13.12
N VAL A 236 -24.74 -0.61 11.81
CA VAL A 236 -23.63 -0.10 11.03
C VAL A 236 -23.70 1.41 10.89
N ASP A 237 -22.57 2.10 11.14
CA ASP A 237 -22.41 3.54 10.88
C ASP A 237 -21.74 3.78 9.52
N ILE A 238 -20.70 3.02 9.19
CA ILE A 238 -19.88 3.23 8.00
C ILE A 238 -19.87 1.94 7.18
N LEU A 239 -20.36 2.02 5.95
CA LEU A 239 -20.39 0.90 5.01
C LEU A 239 -19.31 1.07 3.94
N HIS A 240 -18.40 0.09 3.80
CA HIS A 240 -17.35 0.09 2.79
C HIS A 240 -17.65 -0.99 1.74
N ILE A 241 -17.88 -0.59 0.49
CA ILE A 241 -18.34 -1.43 -0.61
C ILE A 241 -17.66 -1.08 -1.94
N SER A 242 -17.70 -2.03 -2.88
CA SER A 242 -17.20 -1.88 -4.25
C SER A 242 -18.33 -2.08 -5.27
N PRO A 243 -19.26 -1.12 -5.43
CA PRO A 243 -20.51 -1.32 -6.15
C PRO A 243 -20.34 -1.38 -7.67
N SER A 244 -19.24 -0.86 -8.23
CA SER A 244 -19.00 -0.85 -9.67
C SER A 244 -18.46 -2.19 -10.18
N HIS A 245 -17.71 -2.91 -9.34
CA HIS A 245 -17.17 -4.24 -9.63
C HIS A 245 -16.71 -4.89 -8.32
N HIS A 246 -17.56 -5.70 -7.74
CA HIS A 246 -17.27 -6.32 -6.45
C HIS A 246 -16.17 -7.37 -6.55
N TYR A 247 -15.17 -7.28 -5.66
CA TYR A 247 -14.16 -8.34 -5.51
C TYR A 247 -14.51 -9.21 -4.28
N PRO A 248 -14.59 -10.53 -4.42
CA PRO A 248 -14.15 -11.34 -5.58
C PRO A 248 -15.27 -11.75 -6.55
N THR A 249 -16.55 -11.43 -6.31
CA THR A 249 -17.66 -12.05 -7.03
C THR A 249 -17.91 -11.52 -8.44
N GLY A 250 -17.35 -10.35 -8.78
CA GLY A 250 -17.60 -9.68 -10.06
C GLY A 250 -19.00 -9.04 -10.16
N ILE A 251 -19.81 -9.06 -9.08
CA ILE A 251 -21.13 -8.44 -9.05
C ILE A 251 -21.00 -6.94 -9.34
N VAL A 252 -21.89 -6.48 -10.21
CA VAL A 252 -22.12 -5.06 -10.46
C VAL A 252 -23.44 -4.69 -9.81
N MET A 253 -23.37 -3.87 -8.77
CA MET A 253 -24.55 -3.47 -8.00
C MET A 253 -25.55 -2.70 -8.87
N PRO A 254 -26.83 -3.16 -8.99
CA PRO A 254 -27.83 -2.46 -9.77
C PRO A 254 -28.20 -1.12 -9.14
N VAL A 255 -28.74 -0.23 -9.97
CA VAL A 255 -29.10 1.13 -9.54
C VAL A 255 -30.14 1.15 -8.42
N SER A 256 -31.08 0.19 -8.43
CA SER A 256 -32.07 -0.02 -7.34
C SER A 256 -31.39 -0.14 -5.99
N ARG A 257 -30.45 -1.08 -5.85
CA ARG A 257 -29.73 -1.31 -4.60
C ARG A 257 -28.88 -0.09 -4.19
N ARG A 258 -28.30 0.65 -5.16
CA ARG A 258 -27.57 1.90 -4.87
C ARG A 258 -28.48 2.95 -4.22
N TYR A 259 -29.70 3.13 -4.76
CA TYR A 259 -30.66 4.05 -4.16
C TYR A 259 -31.16 3.59 -2.78
N GLU A 260 -31.35 2.30 -2.56
CA GLU A 260 -31.69 1.77 -1.24
C GLU A 260 -30.60 2.07 -0.21
N LEU A 261 -29.32 1.89 -0.59
CA LEU A 261 -28.17 2.20 0.27
C LEU A 261 -28.03 3.71 0.52
N LEU A 262 -28.25 4.56 -0.48
CA LEU A 262 -28.30 6.02 -0.30
C LEU A 262 -29.45 6.42 0.63
N GLY A 263 -30.60 5.76 0.49
CA GLY A 263 -31.73 5.92 1.41
C GLY A 263 -31.39 5.48 2.84
N TRP A 264 -30.62 4.42 3.04
CA TRP A 264 -30.09 4.06 4.36
C TRP A 264 -29.12 5.11 4.90
N ALA A 265 -28.19 5.58 4.06
CA ALA A 265 -27.19 6.54 4.47
C ALA A 265 -27.79 7.90 4.87
N SER A 266 -28.88 8.31 4.22
CA SER A 266 -29.57 9.57 4.50
C SER A 266 -30.35 9.58 5.85
N LYS A 267 -30.64 8.42 6.43
CA LYS A 267 -31.43 8.30 7.67
C LYS A 267 -30.70 8.78 8.93
N SER A 268 -29.39 8.89 8.90
CA SER A 268 -28.61 9.30 10.07
C SER A 268 -27.38 10.12 9.67
N SER A 269 -27.07 11.15 10.46
CA SER A 269 -25.81 11.91 10.29
C SER A 269 -24.55 11.09 10.61
N ARG A 270 -24.70 9.93 11.24
CA ARG A 270 -23.61 8.99 11.54
C ARG A 270 -23.27 8.09 10.35
N HIS A 271 -24.21 7.89 9.41
CA HIS A 271 -24.05 6.96 8.30
C HIS A 271 -23.25 7.60 7.17
N TYR A 272 -22.25 6.84 6.67
CA TYR A 272 -21.52 7.13 5.45
C TYR A 272 -21.29 5.84 4.67
N ILE A 273 -21.13 5.99 3.36
CA ILE A 273 -20.75 4.90 2.45
C ILE A 273 -19.35 5.25 1.90
N ILE A 274 -18.42 4.31 1.99
CA ILE A 274 -17.14 4.37 1.31
C ILE A 274 -17.28 3.54 0.04
N GLU A 275 -17.31 4.20 -1.11
CA GLU A 275 -17.34 3.60 -2.43
C GLU A 275 -15.92 3.39 -2.94
N ASP A 276 -15.40 2.16 -2.87
CA ASP A 276 -14.06 1.78 -3.35
C ASP A 276 -14.14 1.34 -4.82
N ASP A 277 -13.73 2.22 -5.72
CA ASP A 277 -13.80 2.04 -7.17
C ASP A 277 -12.41 1.73 -7.74
N TYR A 278 -11.89 0.55 -7.43
CA TYR A 278 -10.49 0.18 -7.61
C TYR A 278 -10.07 -0.20 -9.04
N ASP A 279 -11.00 -0.52 -9.95
CA ASP A 279 -10.69 -1.02 -11.31
C ASP A 279 -11.73 -0.65 -12.38
N SER A 280 -12.59 0.31 -12.14
CA SER A 280 -13.66 0.72 -13.08
C SER A 280 -13.14 1.19 -14.44
N GLU A 281 -11.93 1.73 -14.49
CA GLU A 281 -11.26 2.07 -15.74
C GLU A 281 -11.00 0.84 -16.62
N LEU A 282 -10.93 -0.36 -16.03
CA LEU A 282 -10.68 -1.63 -16.73
C LEU A 282 -11.97 -2.38 -17.12
N ARG A 283 -13.12 -1.68 -17.12
CA ARG A 283 -14.35 -2.27 -17.65
C ARG A 283 -14.19 -2.59 -19.14
N LEU A 284 -14.40 -3.85 -19.52
CA LEU A 284 -14.13 -4.37 -20.85
C LEU A 284 -15.35 -4.26 -21.79
N GLY A 285 -16.56 -4.15 -21.25
CA GLY A 285 -17.81 -4.04 -22.02
C GLY A 285 -18.73 -2.96 -21.49
N GLY A 286 -19.58 -2.41 -22.36
CA GLY A 286 -20.65 -1.45 -22.02
C GLY A 286 -20.16 -0.03 -21.68
N GLN A 287 -21.12 0.81 -21.31
CA GLN A 287 -20.85 2.20 -20.86
C GLN A 287 -20.40 2.21 -19.39
N PRO A 288 -19.67 3.23 -18.95
CA PRO A 288 -19.39 3.44 -17.54
C PRO A 288 -20.68 3.49 -16.72
N ILE A 289 -20.69 2.80 -15.58
CA ILE A 289 -21.82 2.83 -14.65
C ILE A 289 -21.69 4.07 -13.78
N PRO A 290 -22.77 4.85 -13.57
CA PRO A 290 -22.74 5.98 -12.64
C PRO A 290 -22.26 5.53 -11.26
N THR A 291 -21.39 6.32 -10.62
CA THR A 291 -20.94 6.03 -9.26
C THR A 291 -22.05 6.35 -8.25
N MET A 292 -21.98 5.78 -7.06
CA MET A 292 -22.89 6.20 -5.98
C MET A 292 -22.67 7.67 -5.61
N GLN A 293 -21.43 8.13 -5.65
CA GLN A 293 -21.08 9.53 -5.42
C GLN A 293 -21.76 10.48 -6.41
N SER A 294 -21.84 10.11 -7.71
CA SER A 294 -22.45 10.98 -8.74
C SER A 294 -23.98 11.13 -8.60
N ILE A 295 -24.64 10.17 -7.93
CA ILE A 295 -26.11 10.17 -7.70
C ILE A 295 -26.48 10.48 -6.24
N ASP A 296 -25.48 10.75 -5.38
CA ASP A 296 -25.71 11.11 -3.99
C ASP A 296 -26.13 12.58 -3.86
N VAL A 297 -27.32 12.81 -3.32
CA VAL A 297 -27.88 14.16 -3.04
C VAL A 297 -27.81 14.53 -1.57
N SER A 298 -27.28 13.65 -0.74
CA SER A 298 -27.29 13.80 0.73
C SER A 298 -25.89 13.98 1.35
N ASP A 299 -24.86 14.04 0.52
CA ASP A 299 -23.46 14.19 0.97
C ASP A 299 -23.00 13.08 1.94
N ARG A 300 -23.32 11.81 1.60
CA ARG A 300 -23.05 10.63 2.43
C ARG A 300 -22.05 9.65 1.79
N VAL A 301 -21.64 9.88 0.56
CA VAL A 301 -20.71 9.00 -0.14
C VAL A 301 -19.31 9.60 -0.16
N ILE A 302 -18.36 8.80 0.30
CA ILE A 302 -16.92 9.04 0.17
C ILE A 302 -16.46 8.14 -0.98
N TYR A 303 -16.04 8.73 -2.08
CA TYR A 303 -15.54 7.97 -3.22
C TYR A 303 -14.02 7.78 -3.09
N MET A 304 -13.54 6.59 -3.44
CA MET A 304 -12.11 6.26 -3.45
C MET A 304 -11.70 5.59 -4.74
N ASN A 305 -10.50 5.91 -5.21
CA ASN A 305 -9.91 5.25 -6.37
C ASN A 305 -8.37 5.20 -6.24
N SER A 306 -7.75 4.37 -7.07
CA SER A 306 -6.30 4.12 -7.03
C SER A 306 -5.71 3.94 -8.43
N PHE A 307 -4.55 4.55 -8.66
CA PHE A 307 -3.77 4.33 -9.89
C PHE A 307 -2.98 3.01 -9.88
N THR A 308 -3.12 2.20 -8.83
CA THR A 308 -2.40 0.92 -8.66
C THR A 308 -2.66 -0.07 -9.79
N LYS A 309 -3.91 -0.16 -10.24
CA LYS A 309 -4.34 -1.09 -11.32
C LYS A 309 -4.14 -0.51 -12.71
N THR A 310 -4.25 0.79 -12.81
CA THR A 310 -4.22 1.51 -14.08
C THR A 310 -2.81 1.95 -14.50
N LEU A 311 -1.87 2.05 -13.57
CA LEU A 311 -0.45 2.33 -13.86
C LEU A 311 0.44 1.19 -13.39
N ALA A 312 0.79 1.18 -12.10
CA ALA A 312 1.59 0.12 -11.48
C ALA A 312 1.36 0.11 -9.96
N SER A 313 1.46 -1.07 -9.37
CA SER A 313 1.31 -1.25 -7.91
C SER A 313 2.35 -0.48 -7.09
N THR A 314 3.49 -0.16 -7.70
CA THR A 314 4.61 0.58 -7.09
C THR A 314 4.44 2.10 -7.14
N VAL A 315 3.57 2.64 -7.99
CA VAL A 315 3.29 4.09 -8.08
C VAL A 315 2.63 4.60 -6.79
N ARG A 316 1.85 3.77 -6.11
CA ARG A 316 1.28 4.04 -4.78
C ARG A 316 0.50 5.36 -4.67
N ILE A 317 -0.13 5.83 -5.74
CA ILE A 317 -1.00 7.00 -5.70
C ILE A 317 -2.46 6.54 -5.69
N SER A 318 -3.20 7.01 -4.71
CA SER A 318 -4.65 6.86 -4.58
C SER A 318 -5.27 8.19 -4.17
N TYR A 319 -6.55 8.33 -4.34
CA TYR A 319 -7.26 9.51 -3.91
C TYR A 319 -8.64 9.17 -3.34
N MET A 320 -9.15 10.06 -2.50
CA MET A 320 -10.52 10.03 -2.04
C MET A 320 -11.19 11.37 -2.31
N ILE A 321 -12.50 11.34 -2.51
CA ILE A 321 -13.35 12.52 -2.67
C ILE A 321 -14.23 12.60 -1.44
N LEU A 322 -14.06 13.67 -0.69
CA LEU A 322 -14.83 13.93 0.52
C LEU A 322 -16.08 14.75 0.20
N PRO A 323 -17.25 14.38 0.70
CA PRO A 323 -18.43 15.24 0.64
C PRO A 323 -18.19 16.51 1.47
N PRO A 324 -18.85 17.65 1.14
CA PRO A 324 -18.58 18.95 1.76
C PRO A 324 -18.55 18.95 3.30
N PRO A 325 -19.46 18.27 4.02
CA PRO A 325 -19.43 18.26 5.48
C PRO A 325 -18.20 17.58 6.09
N LEU A 326 -17.64 16.58 5.39
CA LEU A 326 -16.41 15.90 5.83
C LEU A 326 -15.15 16.65 5.39
N LEU A 327 -15.20 17.36 4.27
CA LEU A 327 -14.09 18.16 3.78
C LEU A 327 -13.71 19.26 4.79
N GLU A 328 -14.70 19.99 5.32
CA GLU A 328 -14.46 21.02 6.33
C GLU A 328 -13.79 20.41 7.57
N GLN A 329 -14.34 19.30 8.08
CA GLN A 329 -13.77 18.59 9.23
C GLN A 329 -12.36 18.04 8.94
N PHE A 330 -12.07 17.60 7.71
CA PHE A 330 -10.75 17.13 7.32
C PHE A 330 -9.71 18.24 7.44
N TYR A 331 -9.97 19.39 6.87
CA TYR A 331 -9.04 20.52 6.95
C TYR A 331 -8.91 21.10 8.35
N GLU A 332 -9.98 21.10 9.15
CA GLU A 332 -9.92 21.52 10.54
C GLU A 332 -9.06 20.59 11.40
N ARG A 333 -9.23 19.26 11.26
CA ARG A 333 -8.65 18.28 12.18
C ARG A 333 -7.34 17.66 11.69
N LEU A 334 -7.12 17.55 10.38
CA LEU A 334 -6.04 16.78 9.80
C LEU A 334 -5.10 17.60 8.89
N SER A 335 -5.28 18.92 8.78
CA SER A 335 -4.44 19.80 7.95
C SER A 335 -2.97 19.86 8.37
N PHE A 336 -2.62 19.41 9.57
CA PHE A 336 -1.24 19.32 10.05
C PHE A 336 -0.43 18.18 9.40
N TYR A 337 -1.09 17.23 8.73
CA TYR A 337 -0.38 16.24 7.91
C TYR A 337 0.13 16.87 6.62
N SER A 338 1.31 16.45 6.17
CA SER A 338 1.73 16.65 4.79
C SER A 338 1.21 15.49 3.93
N CYS A 339 0.93 15.74 2.65
CA CYS A 339 0.58 14.66 1.72
C CYS A 339 1.70 13.61 1.69
N SER A 340 1.32 12.35 1.75
CA SER A 340 2.24 11.22 1.79
C SER A 340 2.85 10.85 0.43
N VAL A 341 2.37 11.47 -0.66
CA VAL A 341 2.88 11.26 -2.02
C VAL A 341 3.90 12.35 -2.36
N SER A 342 5.02 11.95 -2.94
CA SER A 342 6.06 12.85 -3.39
C SER A 342 5.57 13.85 -4.43
N ASN A 343 6.02 15.10 -4.36
CA ASN A 343 5.72 16.12 -5.38
C ASN A 343 6.20 15.70 -6.77
N PHE A 344 7.33 15.00 -6.87
CA PHE A 344 7.84 14.50 -8.15
C PHE A 344 6.83 13.61 -8.85
N GLU A 345 6.21 12.69 -8.11
CA GLU A 345 5.19 11.78 -8.63
C GLU A 345 3.87 12.50 -8.88
N GLN A 346 3.46 13.40 -7.99
CA GLN A 346 2.21 14.14 -8.14
C GLN A 346 2.22 15.04 -9.38
N TYR A 347 3.29 15.83 -9.60
CA TYR A 347 3.42 16.67 -10.80
C TYR A 347 3.52 15.82 -12.07
N THR A 348 4.27 14.71 -12.03
CA THR A 348 4.41 13.81 -13.18
C THR A 348 3.06 13.20 -13.57
N LEU A 349 2.30 12.69 -12.59
CA LEU A 349 0.97 12.12 -12.84
C LEU A 349 -0.03 13.18 -13.30
N GLY A 350 -0.03 14.36 -12.69
CA GLY A 350 -0.89 15.48 -13.10
C GLY A 350 -0.69 15.82 -14.57
N LYS A 351 0.56 16.01 -15.00
CA LYS A 351 0.92 16.28 -16.39
C LYS A 351 0.56 15.11 -17.32
N PHE A 352 0.78 13.87 -16.89
CA PHE A 352 0.43 12.66 -17.65
C PHE A 352 -1.08 12.55 -17.92
N ILE A 353 -1.92 12.95 -16.94
CA ILE A 353 -3.39 13.01 -17.12
C ILE A 353 -3.75 14.17 -18.02
N GLU A 354 -3.26 15.39 -17.75
CA GLU A 354 -3.62 16.61 -18.45
C GLU A 354 -3.30 16.57 -19.95
N GLU A 355 -2.17 15.95 -20.33
CA GLU A 355 -1.79 15.77 -21.74
C GLU A 355 -2.50 14.58 -22.44
N GLY A 356 -3.45 13.92 -21.77
CA GLY A 356 -4.27 12.81 -22.31
C GLY A 356 -3.51 11.49 -22.49
N PHE A 357 -2.32 11.34 -21.90
CA PHE A 357 -1.57 10.08 -21.94
C PHE A 357 -2.17 9.01 -21.04
N PHE A 358 -2.80 9.40 -19.95
CA PHE A 358 -3.49 8.46 -19.07
C PHE A 358 -4.64 7.78 -19.80
N GLU A 359 -5.48 8.51 -20.51
CA GLU A 359 -6.58 7.95 -21.30
C GLU A 359 -6.08 6.99 -22.38
N LYS A 360 -5.07 7.40 -23.15
CA LYS A 360 -4.45 6.55 -24.17
C LYS A 360 -3.90 5.25 -23.56
N HIS A 361 -3.34 5.35 -22.35
CA HIS A 361 -2.83 4.22 -21.62
C HIS A 361 -3.96 3.28 -21.16
N ILE A 362 -5.05 3.80 -20.60
CA ILE A 362 -6.24 3.02 -20.21
C ILE A 362 -6.80 2.26 -21.42
N ASN A 363 -6.96 2.91 -22.55
CA ASN A 363 -7.45 2.27 -23.77
C ASN A 363 -6.54 1.12 -24.24
N ARG A 364 -5.21 1.28 -24.12
CA ARG A 364 -4.25 0.21 -24.40
C ARG A 364 -4.37 -0.94 -23.41
N LEU A 365 -4.54 -0.66 -22.11
CA LEU A 365 -4.76 -1.68 -21.09
C LEU A 365 -6.04 -2.45 -21.31
N ARG A 366 -7.17 -1.79 -21.60
CA ARG A 366 -8.44 -2.44 -21.92
C ARG A 366 -8.29 -3.41 -23.08
N ASN A 367 -7.67 -2.98 -24.18
CA ASN A 367 -7.44 -3.83 -25.34
C ASN A 367 -6.54 -5.04 -25.00
N HIS A 368 -5.52 -4.84 -24.17
CA HIS A 368 -4.63 -5.92 -23.74
C HIS A 368 -5.37 -6.95 -22.88
N TYR A 369 -6.09 -6.50 -21.84
CA TYR A 369 -6.83 -7.38 -20.95
C TYR A 369 -8.02 -8.04 -21.65
N HIS A 370 -8.67 -7.39 -22.60
CA HIS A 370 -9.69 -7.97 -23.43
C HIS A 370 -9.15 -9.19 -24.21
N LYS A 371 -7.98 -9.03 -24.87
CA LYS A 371 -7.33 -10.13 -25.60
C LYS A 371 -6.96 -11.29 -24.66
N LYS A 372 -6.42 -11.00 -23.48
CA LYS A 372 -6.08 -12.02 -22.48
C LYS A 372 -7.30 -12.80 -22.01
N ARG A 373 -8.36 -12.09 -21.64
CA ARG A 373 -9.61 -12.70 -21.25
C ARG A 373 -10.16 -13.61 -22.34
N ASP A 374 -10.27 -13.08 -23.55
CA ASP A 374 -10.86 -13.84 -24.68
C ASP A 374 -10.04 -15.07 -25.06
N ALA A 375 -8.71 -14.98 -24.99
CA ALA A 375 -7.83 -16.15 -25.24
C ALA A 375 -8.08 -17.23 -24.18
N LEU A 376 -8.16 -16.86 -22.90
CA LEU A 376 -8.42 -17.81 -21.82
C LEU A 376 -9.82 -18.42 -21.89
N LEU A 377 -10.86 -17.58 -22.09
CA LEU A 377 -12.25 -18.04 -22.22
C LEU A 377 -12.43 -18.94 -23.45
N THR A 378 -11.81 -18.60 -24.57
CA THR A 378 -11.84 -19.43 -25.81
C THR A 378 -11.16 -20.77 -25.57
N ALA A 379 -10.00 -20.78 -24.89
CA ALA A 379 -9.33 -22.03 -24.55
C ALA A 379 -10.18 -22.92 -23.64
N ILE A 380 -10.83 -22.35 -22.64
CA ILE A 380 -11.75 -23.07 -21.73
C ILE A 380 -12.93 -23.65 -22.52
N ARG A 381 -13.64 -22.82 -23.28
CA ARG A 381 -14.85 -23.23 -24.02
C ARG A 381 -14.59 -24.30 -25.08
N ASN A 382 -13.39 -24.32 -25.67
CA ASN A 382 -12.99 -25.29 -26.70
C ASN A 382 -12.33 -26.55 -26.11
N SER A 383 -12.40 -26.76 -24.81
CA SER A 383 -11.78 -27.87 -24.11
C SER A 383 -12.84 -28.70 -23.37
N ARG A 384 -12.45 -29.87 -22.86
CA ARG A 384 -13.33 -30.68 -21.99
C ARG A 384 -13.70 -29.98 -20.69
N LEU A 385 -12.86 -29.03 -20.25
CA LEU A 385 -13.16 -28.20 -19.09
C LEU A 385 -14.43 -27.37 -19.33
N GLY A 386 -14.67 -26.91 -20.57
CA GLY A 386 -15.85 -26.14 -20.94
C GLY A 386 -17.19 -26.82 -20.68
N ASP A 387 -17.23 -28.17 -20.71
CA ASP A 387 -18.43 -28.95 -20.47
C ASP A 387 -18.83 -29.03 -18.98
N CYS A 388 -17.89 -28.75 -18.09
CA CYS A 388 -18.07 -28.89 -16.63
C CYS A 388 -17.78 -27.60 -15.84
N VAL A 389 -17.69 -26.43 -16.51
CA VAL A 389 -17.51 -25.16 -15.83
C VAL A 389 -18.62 -24.14 -16.14
N CYS A 390 -18.95 -23.33 -15.14
CA CYS A 390 -19.77 -22.14 -15.31
C CYS A 390 -18.90 -20.92 -15.05
N ILE A 391 -18.92 -19.93 -15.97
CA ILE A 391 -18.14 -18.69 -15.88
C ILE A 391 -19.09 -17.54 -15.61
N SER A 392 -18.70 -16.66 -14.69
CA SER A 392 -19.47 -15.46 -14.37
C SER A 392 -18.54 -14.29 -14.03
N GLY A 393 -19.01 -13.05 -14.22
CA GLY A 393 -18.28 -11.84 -13.87
C GLY A 393 -17.18 -11.44 -14.87
N GLU A 394 -17.20 -11.96 -16.12
CA GLU A 394 -16.16 -11.72 -17.12
C GLU A 394 -16.24 -10.33 -17.81
N GLU A 395 -17.28 -9.55 -17.58
CA GLU A 395 -17.53 -8.28 -18.30
C GLU A 395 -16.72 -7.09 -17.77
N ALA A 396 -16.15 -7.21 -16.57
CA ALA A 396 -15.44 -6.11 -15.92
C ALA A 396 -14.15 -6.57 -15.24
N GLY A 397 -13.20 -5.63 -15.11
CA GLY A 397 -11.95 -5.84 -14.39
C GLY A 397 -11.01 -6.87 -15.03
N VAL A 398 -10.18 -7.48 -14.20
CA VAL A 398 -9.12 -8.41 -14.61
C VAL A 398 -9.28 -9.79 -13.98
N HIS A 399 -10.49 -10.14 -13.55
CA HIS A 399 -10.83 -11.47 -13.02
C HIS A 399 -12.24 -11.86 -13.40
N PHE A 400 -12.52 -13.16 -13.33
CA PHE A 400 -13.86 -13.74 -13.41
C PHE A 400 -13.94 -14.91 -12.44
N LEU A 401 -15.15 -15.38 -12.16
CA LEU A 401 -15.37 -16.61 -11.39
C LEU A 401 -15.50 -17.81 -12.34
N MET A 402 -14.83 -18.90 -11.97
CA MET A 402 -14.94 -20.19 -12.61
C MET A 402 -15.46 -21.21 -11.58
N GLU A 403 -16.69 -21.65 -11.74
CA GLU A 403 -17.30 -22.71 -10.94
C GLU A 403 -17.13 -24.03 -11.67
N ILE A 404 -16.55 -25.03 -11.00
CA ILE A 404 -16.23 -26.33 -11.59
C ILE A 404 -17.18 -27.39 -11.02
N GLN A 405 -17.86 -28.08 -11.91
CA GLN A 405 -18.68 -29.26 -11.55
C GLN A 405 -17.75 -30.46 -11.45
N THR A 406 -17.42 -30.86 -10.23
CA THR A 406 -16.54 -32.01 -9.92
C THR A 406 -16.98 -32.70 -8.64
N GLU A 407 -16.69 -34.00 -8.54
CA GLU A 407 -16.92 -34.78 -7.32
C GLU A 407 -15.79 -34.58 -6.27
N LYS A 408 -14.66 -33.95 -6.67
CA LYS A 408 -13.54 -33.69 -5.78
C LYS A 408 -13.88 -32.57 -4.78
N GLU A 409 -13.39 -32.71 -3.58
CA GLU A 409 -13.41 -31.63 -2.61
C GLU A 409 -12.49 -30.48 -3.05
N GLU A 410 -12.82 -29.25 -2.64
CA GLU A 410 -12.13 -28.02 -3.03
C GLU A 410 -10.62 -28.09 -2.76
N GLU A 411 -10.23 -28.64 -1.59
CA GLU A 411 -8.81 -28.76 -1.19
C GLU A 411 -8.05 -29.77 -2.08
N GLU A 412 -8.70 -30.87 -2.50
CA GLU A 412 -8.11 -31.85 -3.40
C GLU A 412 -7.87 -31.27 -4.78
N PHE A 413 -8.83 -30.49 -5.29
CA PHE A 413 -8.68 -29.80 -6.58
C PHE A 413 -7.55 -28.75 -6.52
N LEU A 414 -7.49 -27.95 -5.46
CA LEU A 414 -6.43 -26.96 -5.26
C LEU A 414 -5.05 -27.61 -5.20
N ALA A 415 -4.91 -28.71 -4.47
CA ALA A 415 -3.65 -29.46 -4.38
C ALA A 415 -3.24 -30.05 -5.74
N ALA A 416 -4.20 -30.58 -6.51
CA ALA A 416 -3.97 -31.09 -7.84
C ALA A 416 -3.55 -30.01 -8.84
N ALA A 417 -4.13 -28.81 -8.78
CA ALA A 417 -3.77 -27.65 -9.58
C ALA A 417 -2.36 -27.15 -9.21
N GLN A 418 -2.07 -27.03 -7.93
CA GLN A 418 -0.77 -26.59 -7.42
C GLN A 418 0.36 -27.56 -7.85
N ALA A 419 0.13 -28.88 -7.77
CA ALA A 419 1.08 -29.88 -8.24
C ALA A 419 1.39 -29.77 -9.73
N ARG A 420 0.50 -29.13 -10.52
CA ARG A 420 0.67 -28.88 -11.94
C ARG A 420 1.16 -27.46 -12.27
N GLY A 421 1.59 -26.73 -11.22
CA GLY A 421 2.13 -25.37 -11.34
C GLY A 421 1.06 -24.31 -11.55
N ILE A 422 -0.20 -24.57 -11.19
CA ILE A 422 -1.29 -23.58 -11.25
C ILE A 422 -1.71 -23.19 -9.83
N ARG A 423 -1.67 -21.89 -9.53
CA ARG A 423 -2.13 -21.36 -8.27
C ARG A 423 -3.49 -20.70 -8.44
N LEU A 424 -4.45 -21.17 -7.65
CA LEU A 424 -5.85 -20.69 -7.65
C LEU A 424 -6.22 -20.09 -6.29
N SER A 425 -7.21 -19.20 -6.29
CA SER A 425 -7.84 -18.68 -5.07
C SER A 425 -9.30 -19.12 -5.03
N PRO A 426 -9.70 -19.97 -4.08
CA PRO A 426 -11.09 -20.37 -3.95
C PRO A 426 -11.93 -19.22 -3.41
N LEU A 427 -13.18 -19.12 -3.85
CA LEU A 427 -14.14 -18.12 -3.36
C LEU A 427 -14.39 -18.28 -1.86
N SER A 428 -14.38 -19.53 -1.34
CA SER A 428 -14.53 -19.86 0.08
C SER A 428 -13.52 -19.11 0.97
N ALA A 429 -12.29 -18.88 0.48
CA ALA A 429 -11.26 -18.13 1.20
C ALA A 429 -11.60 -16.65 1.40
N HIS A 430 -12.58 -16.11 0.72
CA HIS A 430 -13.01 -14.72 0.83
C HIS A 430 -14.18 -14.50 1.79
N TYR A 431 -14.87 -15.59 2.21
CA TYR A 431 -15.88 -15.53 3.25
C TYR A 431 -15.27 -15.38 4.63
N HIS A 432 -15.92 -14.63 5.49
CA HIS A 432 -15.43 -14.39 6.86
C HIS A 432 -15.31 -15.69 7.65
N ASN A 433 -16.36 -16.51 7.66
CA ASN A 433 -16.41 -17.75 8.42
C ASN A 433 -15.94 -18.96 7.61
N GLN A 434 -15.56 -18.78 6.34
CA GLN A 434 -15.29 -19.85 5.37
C GLN A 434 -16.49 -20.82 5.17
N GLU A 435 -17.65 -20.45 5.70
CA GLU A 435 -18.90 -21.18 5.53
C GLU A 435 -19.60 -20.63 4.27
N THR A 436 -19.64 -21.43 3.24
CA THR A 436 -20.37 -21.15 2.00
C THR A 436 -20.88 -22.46 1.43
N GLU A 437 -22.06 -22.41 0.83
CA GLU A 437 -22.61 -23.51 0.04
C GLU A 437 -21.94 -23.59 -1.35
N ARG A 438 -21.32 -22.51 -1.80
CA ARG A 438 -20.64 -22.42 -3.11
C ARG A 438 -19.22 -22.92 -2.99
N ARG A 439 -19.00 -24.21 -3.23
CA ARG A 439 -17.67 -24.86 -3.29
C ARG A 439 -17.20 -24.99 -4.73
N ASN A 440 -15.92 -25.25 -4.92
CA ASN A 440 -15.28 -25.38 -6.23
C ASN A 440 -15.49 -24.16 -7.15
N VAL A 441 -15.59 -22.95 -6.57
CA VAL A 441 -15.62 -21.67 -7.27
C VAL A 441 -14.28 -20.97 -7.10
N TYR A 442 -13.62 -20.64 -8.18
CA TYR A 442 -12.29 -20.06 -8.17
C TYR A 442 -12.25 -18.67 -8.78
N VAL A 443 -11.52 -17.75 -8.13
CA VAL A 443 -11.28 -16.40 -8.64
C VAL A 443 -10.12 -16.44 -9.63
N MET A 444 -10.43 -16.26 -10.89
CA MET A 444 -9.49 -16.34 -12.00
C MET A 444 -8.95 -14.94 -12.35
N ASN A 445 -7.98 -14.45 -11.59
CA ASN A 445 -7.32 -13.19 -11.94
C ASN A 445 -6.27 -13.43 -13.03
N TYR A 446 -6.57 -12.97 -14.24
CA TYR A 446 -5.73 -13.20 -15.42
C TYR A 446 -4.72 -12.07 -15.70
N SER A 447 -4.57 -11.10 -14.81
CA SER A 447 -3.68 -9.94 -15.03
C SER A 447 -2.23 -10.34 -15.26
N SER A 448 -1.72 -11.34 -14.52
CA SER A 448 -0.34 -11.84 -14.60
C SER A 448 -0.15 -13.02 -15.55
N VAL A 449 -1.23 -13.55 -16.13
CA VAL A 449 -1.18 -14.75 -17.01
C VAL A 449 -0.75 -14.35 -18.41
N GLU A 450 0.16 -15.13 -19.03
CA GLU A 450 0.56 -14.94 -20.42
C GLU A 450 -0.48 -15.50 -21.39
N THR A 451 -0.84 -14.72 -22.42
CA THR A 451 -1.86 -15.10 -23.42
C THR A 451 -1.52 -16.41 -24.14
N ASP A 452 -0.24 -16.61 -24.48
CA ASP A 452 0.25 -17.77 -25.22
C ASP A 452 0.16 -19.07 -24.40
N ASN A 453 0.05 -18.95 -23.08
CA ASN A 453 -0.06 -20.08 -22.17
C ASN A 453 -1.51 -20.57 -21.96
N ALA A 454 -2.52 -19.89 -22.50
CA ALA A 454 -3.93 -20.18 -22.22
C ALA A 454 -4.31 -21.64 -22.47
N GLN A 455 -3.89 -22.23 -23.60
CA GLN A 455 -4.19 -23.62 -23.93
C GLN A 455 -3.50 -24.61 -22.97
N GLU A 456 -2.25 -24.35 -22.60
CA GLU A 456 -1.50 -25.22 -21.67
C GLU A 456 -2.06 -25.12 -20.25
N ILE A 457 -2.50 -23.93 -19.83
CA ILE A 457 -3.19 -23.73 -18.54
C ILE A 457 -4.44 -24.59 -18.49
N VAL A 458 -5.28 -24.51 -19.50
CA VAL A 458 -6.53 -25.28 -19.58
C VAL A 458 -6.25 -26.79 -19.59
N ARG A 459 -5.26 -27.26 -20.39
CA ARG A 459 -4.84 -28.66 -20.41
C ARG A 459 -4.37 -29.19 -19.05
N ARG A 460 -3.72 -28.33 -18.25
CA ARG A 460 -3.30 -28.68 -16.89
C ARG A 460 -4.48 -28.76 -15.93
N LEU A 461 -5.47 -27.84 -16.05
CA LEU A 461 -6.68 -27.82 -15.26
C LEU A 461 -7.57 -29.04 -15.57
N GLU A 462 -7.73 -29.44 -16.84
CA GLU A 462 -8.44 -30.65 -17.24
C GLU A 462 -7.94 -31.92 -16.52
N LYS A 463 -6.63 -32.01 -16.26
CA LYS A 463 -6.02 -33.14 -15.55
C LYS A 463 -6.28 -33.08 -14.03
N CYS A 464 -6.91 -32.02 -13.54
CA CYS A 464 -7.25 -31.88 -12.12
C CYS A 464 -8.66 -32.37 -11.80
N ILE A 465 -9.54 -32.42 -12.83
CA ILE A 465 -10.90 -32.98 -12.74
C ILE A 465 -10.89 -34.51 -12.83
#